data_c0e01bdb0563bd4c0b2d24ddfff937b8
#
_entry.id   c0e01bdb0563bd4c0b2d24ddfff937b8
#
_cell.length_a   1.000
_cell.length_b   1.000
_cell.length_c   1.000
_cell.angle_alpha   90.00
_cell.angle_beta   90.00
_cell.angle_gamma   90.00
#
_symmetry.space_group_name_H-M   'P 1'
#
loop_
_entity.id
_entity.type
_entity.pdbx_description
1 polymer ?
#
loop_
_entity_poly.entity_id
_entity_poly.type
_entity_poly.pdbx_seq_one_letter_code
_entity_poly.pdbx_strand_id
1 'polypeptide(L)'
;MTKAGIPVSLFGKVADIVANDEGKSVSCVDTSDVLDLTIAELSNMDYGFICTNVQETDLAGHSQNVEWYKDLLVIADKKIGLILEKLNENDILLVMADHGNDPLIGHNKHTRENVPLLIYKKGHAPCSIGLRHTLSDVGASVCDYFHVEAPQNRDIISS
;
A
#
# COMPACT_ATOMS: atom_id res chain seq x y z
N MET A 1 -14.08 6.40 5.84
CA MET A 1 -14.19 4.93 6.00
C MET A 1 -14.89 4.59 7.30
N THR A 2 -14.26 4.69 8.48
CA THR A 2 -14.83 4.29 9.78
C THR A 2 -16.19 4.92 10.08
N LYS A 3 -16.36 6.23 9.85
CA LYS A 3 -17.66 6.93 9.97
C LYS A 3 -18.77 6.37 9.05
N ALA A 4 -18.41 5.65 8.01
CA ALA A 4 -19.34 4.95 7.12
C ALA A 4 -19.53 3.47 7.52
N GLY A 5 -19.01 3.06 8.67
CA GLY A 5 -19.11 1.69 9.18
C GLY A 5 -18.16 0.69 8.50
N ILE A 6 -17.16 1.16 7.77
CA ILE A 6 -16.16 0.32 7.11
C ILE A 6 -15.00 0.10 8.08
N PRO A 7 -14.70 -1.14 8.50
CA PRO A 7 -13.52 -1.45 9.30
C PRO A 7 -12.24 -1.01 8.60
N VAL A 8 -11.31 -0.41 9.35
CA VAL A 8 -10.03 0.07 8.84
C VAL A 8 -8.91 -0.46 9.71
N SER A 9 -7.91 -1.08 9.08
CA SER A 9 -6.67 -1.50 9.74
C SER A 9 -5.48 -0.80 9.10
N LEU A 10 -4.66 -0.13 9.92
CA LEU A 10 -3.47 0.60 9.51
C LEU A 10 -2.23 -0.04 10.13
N PHE A 11 -1.25 -0.39 9.29
CA PHE A 11 -0.02 -1.04 9.73
C PHE A 11 1.22 -0.27 9.25
N GLY A 12 2.23 -0.18 10.11
CA GLY A 12 3.47 0.53 9.83
C GLY A 12 3.34 2.03 10.06
N LYS A 13 4.10 2.84 9.33
CA LYS A 13 4.18 4.30 9.51
C LYS A 13 2.85 5.02 9.36
N VAL A 14 1.96 4.51 8.52
CA VAL A 14 0.61 5.08 8.35
C VAL A 14 -0.19 5.07 9.66
N ALA A 15 0.05 4.09 10.53
CA ALA A 15 -0.60 4.00 11.84
C ALA A 15 -0.18 5.12 12.81
N ASP A 16 0.99 5.75 12.58
CA ASP A 16 1.47 6.86 13.41
C ASP A 16 0.95 8.22 12.96
N ILE A 17 0.61 8.37 11.68
CA ILE A 17 0.32 9.67 11.07
C ILE A 17 -1.16 9.86 10.72
N VAL A 18 -1.93 8.79 10.66
CA VAL A 18 -3.36 8.85 10.32
C VAL A 18 -4.20 8.48 11.55
N ALA A 19 -5.07 9.40 11.97
CA ALA A 19 -6.03 9.13 13.03
C ALA A 19 -7.03 8.04 12.60
N ASN A 20 -7.18 7.01 13.41
CA ASN A 20 -8.06 5.86 13.16
C ASN A 20 -8.68 5.37 14.49
N ASP A 21 -9.38 6.27 15.17
CA ASP A 21 -9.86 6.08 16.55
C ASP A 21 -10.84 4.91 16.71
N GLU A 22 -11.56 4.54 15.63
CA GLU A 22 -12.55 3.46 15.61
C GLU A 22 -12.03 2.19 14.90
N GLY A 23 -10.75 2.19 14.47
CA GLY A 23 -10.12 1.10 13.73
C GLY A 23 -8.92 0.52 14.45
N LYS A 24 -8.25 -0.42 13.79
CA LYS A 24 -7.02 -1.02 14.29
C LYS A 24 -5.82 -0.27 13.74
N SER A 25 -4.87 0.10 14.59
CA SER A 25 -3.60 0.74 14.20
C SER A 25 -2.44 0.10 14.93
N VAL A 26 -1.43 -0.36 14.19
CA VAL A 26 -0.23 -0.98 14.75
C VAL A 26 1.01 -0.41 14.06
N SER A 27 1.81 0.35 14.81
CA SER A 27 3.12 0.82 14.36
C SER A 27 4.09 -0.34 14.27
N CYS A 28 4.80 -0.44 13.16
CA CYS A 28 5.83 -1.44 12.95
C CYS A 28 6.80 -0.90 11.89
N VAL A 29 8.10 -1.09 12.09
CA VAL A 29 9.13 -0.63 11.15
C VAL A 29 9.65 -1.78 10.30
N ASP A 30 9.86 -2.96 10.90
CA ASP A 30 10.37 -4.14 10.20
C ASP A 30 9.45 -4.56 9.05
N THR A 31 10.01 -4.72 7.86
CA THR A 31 9.29 -5.04 6.63
C THR A 31 8.60 -6.40 6.68
N SER A 32 9.25 -7.41 7.25
CA SER A 32 8.65 -8.74 7.36
C SER A 32 7.48 -8.72 8.35
N ASP A 33 7.67 -8.10 9.51
CA ASP A 33 6.67 -8.05 10.57
C ASP A 33 5.44 -7.25 10.16
N VAL A 34 5.61 -6.09 9.51
CA VAL A 34 4.47 -5.27 9.07
C VAL A 34 3.64 -5.97 8.00
N LEU A 35 4.26 -6.73 7.11
CA LEU A 35 3.56 -7.53 6.12
C LEU A 35 2.93 -8.79 6.73
N ASP A 36 3.51 -9.37 7.78
CA ASP A 36 2.88 -10.45 8.54
C ASP A 36 1.62 -9.97 9.28
N LEU A 37 1.61 -8.74 9.81
CA LEU A 37 0.39 -8.13 10.34
C LEU A 37 -0.71 -8.02 9.27
N THR A 38 -0.35 -7.62 8.06
CA THR A 38 -1.28 -7.56 6.91
C THR A 38 -1.84 -8.93 6.56
N ILE A 39 -0.97 -9.95 6.47
CA ILE A 39 -1.35 -11.33 6.16
C ILE A 39 -2.28 -11.92 7.24
N ALA A 40 -2.00 -11.62 8.50
CA ALA A 40 -2.83 -12.05 9.62
C ALA A 40 -4.21 -11.36 9.59
N GLU A 41 -4.24 -10.06 9.27
CA GLU A 41 -5.47 -9.29 9.21
C GLU A 41 -6.39 -9.76 8.08
N LEU A 42 -5.85 -10.09 6.90
CA LEU A 42 -6.61 -10.69 5.80
C LEU A 42 -7.34 -12.00 6.19
N SER A 43 -6.81 -12.73 7.17
CA SER A 43 -7.44 -13.96 7.66
C SER A 43 -8.53 -13.72 8.72
N ASN A 44 -8.60 -12.50 9.26
CA ASN A 44 -9.50 -12.13 10.37
C ASN A 44 -10.55 -11.08 9.97
N MET A 45 -10.44 -10.51 8.76
CA MET A 45 -11.31 -9.45 8.26
C MET A 45 -12.05 -9.94 7.02
N ASP A 46 -13.36 -10.15 7.11
CA ASP A 46 -14.19 -10.55 5.97
C ASP A 46 -14.52 -9.38 5.03
N TYR A 47 -14.51 -8.15 5.55
CA TYR A 47 -14.81 -6.93 4.82
C TYR A 47 -14.15 -5.73 5.51
N GLY A 48 -13.48 -4.88 4.74
CA GLY A 48 -12.84 -3.68 5.27
C GLY A 48 -11.68 -3.18 4.42
N PHE A 49 -10.96 -2.21 4.93
CA PHE A 49 -9.81 -1.59 4.29
C PHE A 49 -8.55 -1.80 5.13
N ILE A 50 -7.55 -2.42 4.54
CA ILE A 50 -6.22 -2.58 5.14
C ILE A 50 -5.26 -1.67 4.40
N CYS A 51 -4.55 -0.81 5.12
CA CYS A 51 -3.48 0.02 4.58
C CYS A 51 -2.18 -0.26 5.32
N THR A 52 -1.17 -0.68 4.57
CA THR A 52 0.16 -1.04 5.11
C THR A 52 1.22 -0.16 4.45
N ASN A 53 2.10 0.43 5.25
CA ASN A 53 3.25 1.18 4.78
C ASN A 53 4.54 0.45 5.17
N VAL A 54 5.33 0.08 4.16
CA VAL A 54 6.66 -0.53 4.32
C VAL A 54 7.70 0.59 4.39
N GLN A 55 8.15 0.93 5.59
CA GLN A 55 9.02 2.09 5.83
C GLN A 55 10.50 1.83 5.54
N GLU A 56 11.00 0.62 5.72
CA GLU A 56 12.44 0.37 5.65
C GLU A 56 13.04 0.59 4.25
N THR A 57 12.25 0.48 3.18
CA THR A 57 12.70 0.81 1.82
C THR A 57 13.13 2.27 1.72
N ASP A 58 12.37 3.18 2.35
CA ASP A 58 12.73 4.59 2.44
C ASP A 58 13.99 4.81 3.30
N LEU A 59 14.10 4.14 4.43
CA LEU A 59 15.29 4.20 5.29
C LEU A 59 16.55 3.71 4.57
N ALA A 60 16.43 2.62 3.81
CA ALA A 60 17.53 2.09 3.01
C ALA A 60 17.95 3.05 1.88
N GLY A 61 16.97 3.69 1.23
CA GLY A 61 17.20 4.74 0.23
C GLY A 61 17.93 5.93 0.84
N HIS A 62 17.48 6.47 1.96
CA HIS A 62 18.12 7.56 2.68
C HIS A 62 19.55 7.24 3.15
N SER A 63 19.82 5.99 3.50
CA SER A 63 21.16 5.52 3.86
C SER A 63 22.04 5.21 2.67
N GLN A 64 21.52 5.32 1.43
CA GLN A 64 22.20 4.95 0.17
C GLN A 64 22.71 3.50 0.19
N ASN A 65 22.00 2.61 0.89
CA ASN A 65 22.38 1.21 1.03
C ASN A 65 21.60 0.34 0.03
N VAL A 66 22.20 0.14 -1.14
CA VAL A 66 21.61 -0.61 -2.26
C VAL A 66 21.32 -2.07 -1.90
N GLU A 67 22.20 -2.74 -1.17
CA GLU A 67 22.04 -4.15 -0.82
C GLU A 67 20.88 -4.31 0.18
N TRP A 68 20.80 -3.45 1.18
CA TRP A 68 19.67 -3.45 2.11
C TRP A 68 18.35 -3.15 1.39
N TYR A 69 18.33 -2.14 0.50
CA TYR A 69 17.15 -1.81 -0.30
C TYR A 69 16.67 -3.00 -1.14
N LYS A 70 17.60 -3.68 -1.81
CA LYS A 70 17.32 -4.89 -2.59
C LYS A 70 16.75 -6.02 -1.71
N ASP A 71 17.36 -6.29 -0.55
CA ASP A 71 16.92 -7.34 0.34
C ASP A 71 15.50 -7.10 0.87
N LEU A 72 15.15 -5.84 1.18
CA LEU A 72 13.80 -5.43 1.57
C LEU A 72 12.77 -5.65 0.46
N LEU A 73 13.12 -5.33 -0.80
CA LEU A 73 12.25 -5.62 -1.94
C LEU A 73 12.02 -7.13 -2.13
N VAL A 74 13.05 -7.96 -1.92
CA VAL A 74 12.91 -9.42 -1.97
C VAL A 74 12.00 -9.95 -0.86
N ILE A 75 12.09 -9.39 0.35
CA ILE A 75 11.18 -9.73 1.45
C ILE A 75 9.75 -9.32 1.09
N ALA A 76 9.57 -8.08 0.62
CA ALA A 76 8.25 -7.57 0.24
C ALA A 76 7.61 -8.42 -0.87
N ASP A 77 8.36 -8.78 -1.92
CA ASP A 77 7.88 -9.63 -3.01
C ASP A 77 7.39 -10.99 -2.52
N LYS A 78 8.16 -11.66 -1.66
CA LYS A 78 7.75 -12.94 -1.06
C LYS A 78 6.47 -12.82 -0.23
N LYS A 79 6.35 -11.76 0.57
CA LYS A 79 5.16 -11.53 1.41
C LYS A 79 3.94 -11.16 0.57
N ILE A 80 4.12 -10.37 -0.50
CA ILE A 80 3.05 -10.09 -1.48
C ILE A 80 2.56 -11.40 -2.10
N GLY A 81 3.45 -12.33 -2.44
CA GLY A 81 3.05 -13.67 -2.89
C GLY A 81 2.11 -14.37 -1.91
N LEU A 82 2.41 -14.35 -0.61
CA LEU A 82 1.54 -14.92 0.44
C LEU A 82 0.21 -14.16 0.58
N ILE A 83 0.21 -12.84 0.38
CA ILE A 83 -1.01 -12.04 0.34
C ILE A 83 -1.89 -12.49 -0.82
N LEU A 84 -1.32 -12.60 -2.03
CA LEU A 84 -2.05 -13.03 -3.23
C LEU A 84 -2.73 -14.39 -3.09
N GLU A 85 -2.10 -15.33 -2.38
CA GLU A 85 -2.69 -16.66 -2.09
C GLU A 85 -3.94 -16.59 -1.21
N LYS A 86 -4.04 -15.56 -0.34
CA LYS A 86 -5.14 -15.36 0.60
C LYS A 86 -6.32 -14.57 0.03
N LEU A 87 -6.10 -13.82 -1.04
CA LEU A 87 -7.16 -12.98 -1.62
C LEU A 87 -8.30 -13.81 -2.21
N ASN A 88 -9.52 -13.35 -1.97
CA ASN A 88 -10.75 -13.86 -2.55
C ASN A 88 -11.09 -13.13 -3.87
N GLU A 89 -12.15 -13.53 -4.55
CA GLU A 89 -12.56 -12.96 -5.85
C GLU A 89 -12.99 -11.48 -5.75
N ASN A 90 -13.48 -11.06 -4.59
CA ASN A 90 -13.91 -9.68 -4.36
C ASN A 90 -12.81 -8.78 -3.81
N ASP A 91 -11.66 -9.33 -3.45
CA ASP A 91 -10.57 -8.53 -2.88
C ASP A 91 -9.78 -7.83 -3.98
N ILE A 92 -9.30 -6.62 -3.66
CA ILE A 92 -8.40 -5.86 -4.53
C ILE A 92 -7.13 -5.56 -3.75
N LEU A 93 -5.98 -5.93 -4.30
CA LEU A 93 -4.67 -5.51 -3.81
C LEU A 93 -4.14 -4.36 -4.65
N LEU A 94 -3.75 -3.29 -3.98
CA LEU A 94 -3.05 -2.15 -4.55
C LEU A 94 -1.63 -2.11 -3.98
N VAL A 95 -0.62 -2.07 -4.83
CA VAL A 95 0.78 -1.88 -4.43
C VAL A 95 1.30 -0.64 -5.15
N MET A 96 1.79 0.32 -4.38
CA MET A 96 2.31 1.58 -4.91
C MET A 96 3.45 2.11 -4.04
N ALA A 97 4.18 3.09 -4.54
CA ALA A 97 5.04 3.92 -3.70
C ALA A 97 4.47 5.34 -3.61
N ASP A 98 4.74 6.02 -2.51
CA ASP A 98 4.33 7.40 -2.22
C ASP A 98 5.30 8.45 -2.81
N HIS A 99 6.57 8.07 -3.03
CA HIS A 99 7.62 8.85 -3.69
C HIS A 99 8.73 7.93 -4.18
N GLY A 100 9.66 8.49 -4.96
CA GLY A 100 10.92 7.86 -5.32
C GLY A 100 11.98 8.05 -4.24
N ASN A 101 12.88 7.08 -4.12
CA ASN A 101 14.06 7.15 -3.28
C ASN A 101 15.15 6.24 -3.86
N ASP A 102 16.00 6.79 -4.75
CA ASP A 102 17.03 6.03 -5.45
C ASP A 102 18.33 5.99 -4.62
N PRO A 103 18.73 4.84 -4.09
CA PRO A 103 19.94 4.71 -3.28
C PRO A 103 21.25 4.92 -4.06
N LEU A 104 21.20 5.00 -5.39
CA LEU A 104 22.37 5.19 -6.26
C LEU A 104 22.55 6.65 -6.74
N ILE A 105 21.61 7.53 -6.45
CA ILE A 105 21.61 8.89 -7.01
C ILE A 105 22.70 9.81 -6.43
N GLY A 106 23.37 9.40 -5.35
CA GLY A 106 24.45 10.16 -4.73
C GLY A 106 24.03 11.22 -3.71
N HIS A 107 22.78 11.21 -3.26
CA HIS A 107 22.27 12.00 -2.15
C HIS A 107 21.18 11.24 -1.38
N ASN A 108 20.89 11.68 -0.17
CA ASN A 108 19.92 11.06 0.73
C ASN A 108 18.55 11.73 0.73
N LYS A 109 18.11 12.29 -0.40
CA LYS A 109 16.82 12.97 -0.54
C LYS A 109 15.92 12.15 -1.45
N HIS A 110 14.61 12.30 -1.26
CA HIS A 110 13.62 11.71 -2.16
C HIS A 110 13.84 12.17 -3.61
N THR A 111 13.46 11.33 -4.52
CA THR A 111 13.55 11.54 -5.96
C THR A 111 12.17 11.71 -6.59
N ARG A 112 12.09 12.20 -7.83
CA ARG A 112 10.82 12.63 -8.45
C ARG A 112 10.46 11.84 -9.72
N GLU A 113 10.89 10.61 -9.78
CA GLU A 113 10.46 9.68 -10.82
C GLU A 113 9.00 9.25 -10.65
N ASN A 114 8.43 8.71 -11.72
CA ASN A 114 7.15 8.03 -11.62
C ASN A 114 7.27 6.80 -10.74
N VAL A 115 6.34 6.65 -9.82
CA VAL A 115 6.29 5.50 -8.91
C VAL A 115 5.43 4.37 -9.49
N PRO A 116 5.70 3.10 -9.13
CA PRO A 116 4.87 1.99 -9.56
C PRO A 116 3.46 2.09 -9.00
N LEU A 117 2.49 1.61 -9.79
CA LEU A 117 1.14 1.32 -9.32
C LEU A 117 0.70 -0.01 -9.92
N LEU A 118 0.56 -1.01 -9.08
CA LEU A 118 0.12 -2.35 -9.44
C LEU A 118 -1.23 -2.62 -8.79
N ILE A 119 -2.16 -3.14 -9.58
CA ILE A 119 -3.51 -3.50 -9.11
C ILE A 119 -3.72 -4.96 -9.46
N TYR A 120 -4.12 -5.74 -8.47
CA TYR A 120 -4.47 -7.13 -8.65
C TYR A 120 -5.89 -7.40 -8.15
N LYS A 121 -6.66 -8.07 -9.00
CA LYS A 121 -7.95 -8.65 -8.67
C LYS A 121 -8.04 -10.04 -9.29
N LYS A 122 -8.43 -11.02 -8.50
CA LYS A 122 -8.50 -12.41 -8.94
C LYS A 122 -9.46 -12.59 -10.13
N GLY A 123 -9.04 -13.33 -11.15
CA GLY A 123 -9.85 -13.57 -12.32
C GLY A 123 -9.86 -12.46 -13.39
N HIS A 124 -9.22 -11.31 -13.14
CA HIS A 124 -9.11 -10.23 -14.12
C HIS A 124 -7.89 -10.42 -15.04
N ALA A 125 -8.10 -10.18 -16.33
CA ALA A 125 -7.01 -10.21 -17.30
C ALA A 125 -6.05 -9.03 -17.09
N PRO A 126 -4.74 -9.22 -17.32
CA PRO A 126 -3.77 -8.12 -17.24
C PRO A 126 -4.11 -7.02 -18.24
N CYS A 127 -4.09 -5.77 -17.77
CA CYS A 127 -4.26 -4.60 -18.63
C CYS A 127 -3.39 -3.44 -18.14
N SER A 128 -3.11 -2.48 -19.03
CA SER A 128 -2.45 -1.24 -18.64
C SER A 128 -3.49 -0.21 -18.19
N ILE A 129 -3.31 0.32 -17.00
CA ILE A 129 -4.14 1.42 -16.46
C ILE A 129 -3.60 2.81 -16.85
N GLY A 130 -2.53 2.85 -17.64
CA GLY A 130 -1.90 4.10 -18.09
C GLY A 130 -1.17 4.87 -16.99
N LEU A 131 -0.72 6.08 -17.32
CA LEU A 131 -0.10 6.99 -16.37
C LEU A 131 -1.19 7.73 -15.58
N ARG A 132 -1.08 7.68 -14.26
CA ARG A 132 -1.97 8.45 -13.38
C ARG A 132 -1.33 9.80 -13.03
N HIS A 133 -2.15 10.83 -12.87
CA HIS A 133 -1.67 12.19 -12.68
C HIS A 133 -1.38 12.54 -11.22
N THR A 134 -1.99 11.82 -10.29
CA THR A 134 -1.85 12.08 -8.85
C THR A 134 -2.00 10.81 -8.02
N LEU A 135 -1.28 10.74 -6.91
CA LEU A 135 -1.40 9.67 -5.91
C LEU A 135 -2.80 9.61 -5.29
N SER A 136 -3.53 10.73 -5.27
CA SER A 136 -4.90 10.76 -4.75
C SER A 136 -5.93 10.00 -5.61
N ASP A 137 -5.58 9.62 -6.85
CA ASP A 137 -6.43 8.76 -7.68
C ASP A 137 -6.62 7.38 -7.02
N VAL A 138 -5.60 6.86 -6.33
CA VAL A 138 -5.70 5.61 -5.56
C VAL A 138 -6.71 5.75 -4.42
N GLY A 139 -6.59 6.82 -3.62
CA GLY A 139 -7.53 7.08 -2.53
C GLY A 139 -8.97 7.28 -3.01
N ALA A 140 -9.17 7.98 -4.13
CA ALA A 140 -10.48 8.16 -4.74
C ALA A 140 -11.08 6.83 -5.21
N SER A 141 -10.25 5.95 -5.80
CA SER A 141 -10.68 4.62 -6.26
C SER A 141 -11.06 3.70 -5.08
N VAL A 142 -10.33 3.78 -3.97
CA VAL A 142 -10.69 3.08 -2.74
C VAL A 142 -12.03 3.60 -2.19
N CYS A 143 -12.25 4.92 -2.19
CA CYS A 143 -13.52 5.51 -1.76
C CYS A 143 -14.68 5.06 -2.66
N ASP A 144 -14.49 5.04 -3.98
CA ASP A 144 -15.48 4.56 -4.94
C ASP A 144 -15.82 3.07 -4.71
N TYR A 145 -14.83 2.24 -4.52
CA TYR A 145 -15.02 0.81 -4.22
C TYR A 145 -15.92 0.59 -3.00
N PHE A 146 -15.76 1.38 -1.97
CA PHE A 146 -16.57 1.31 -0.75
C PHE A 146 -17.82 2.19 -0.78
N HIS A 147 -18.13 2.85 -1.89
CA HIS A 147 -19.26 3.76 -2.05
C HIS A 147 -19.30 4.89 -1.01
N VAL A 148 -18.12 5.41 -0.65
CA VAL A 148 -17.98 6.57 0.23
C VAL A 148 -17.49 7.78 -0.54
N GLU A 149 -17.87 8.97 -0.08
CA GLU A 149 -17.46 10.22 -0.72
C GLU A 149 -15.93 10.40 -0.62
N ALA A 150 -15.28 10.63 -1.75
CA ALA A 150 -13.86 10.95 -1.78
C ALA A 150 -13.62 12.40 -1.31
N PRO A 151 -12.57 12.68 -0.53
CA PRO A 151 -12.28 14.02 -0.04
C PRO A 151 -11.90 15.02 -1.14
N GLN A 152 -11.57 14.52 -2.33
CA GLN A 152 -11.24 15.32 -3.51
C GLN A 152 -11.75 14.63 -4.77
N ASN A 153 -12.27 15.41 -5.72
CA ASN A 153 -12.62 14.88 -7.04
C ASN A 153 -11.32 14.54 -7.80
N ARG A 154 -11.14 13.30 -8.11
CA ARG A 154 -9.99 12.75 -8.86
C ARG A 154 -10.48 11.67 -9.83
N ASP A 155 -9.61 11.32 -10.75
CA ASP A 155 -9.91 10.24 -11.69
C ASP A 155 -9.91 8.89 -10.97
N ILE A 156 -11.03 8.17 -11.10
CA ILE A 156 -11.17 6.82 -10.56
C ILE A 156 -10.45 5.85 -11.50
N ILE A 157 -9.72 4.92 -10.92
CA ILE A 157 -9.12 3.82 -11.67
C ILE A 157 -10.21 2.77 -11.88
N SER A 158 -10.85 2.81 -13.05
CA SER A 158 -11.82 1.78 -13.42
C SER A 158 -11.12 0.46 -13.74
N SER A 159 -11.60 -0.59 -13.13
CA SER A 159 -11.16 -1.98 -13.34
C SER A 159 -11.81 -2.61 -14.57
#